data_8a120de09171aefd3f09d1c81f16435e
#
_entry.id   8a120de09171aefd3f09d1c81f16435e
#
_cell.length_a   1.000
_cell.length_b   1.000
_cell.length_c   1.000
_cell.angle_alpha   90.00
_cell.angle_beta   90.00
_cell.angle_gamma   90.00
#
_symmetry.space_group_name_H-M   'P 1'
#
loop_
_entity.id
_entity.type
_entity.pdbx_description
1 polymer ?
#
loop_
_entity_poly.entity_id
_entity_poly.type
_entity_poly.pdbx_seq_one_letter_code
_entity_poly.pdbx_strand_id
1 'polypeptide(L)'
;MMLYECGIRYERTMPNGMSKKVTELYLVDACSFAEAEGRITKEMEPYISGDFDVVTIKRTNYSEIVENGADSADKWFKAKLMFVTFDEKTSKEKKQAVYFIVKASDINNAHTVVVQHMKTSFVDYEIATLDETKIMDLFRYEVNTTSSNG
;
A
#
# COMPACT_ATOMS: atom_id res chain seq x y z
N MET A 1 -0.31 9.85 -7.78
CA MET A 1 0.25 9.18 -6.60
C MET A 1 1.23 8.10 -7.05
N MET A 2 2.39 8.06 -6.43
CA MET A 2 3.35 6.98 -6.66
C MET A 2 3.77 6.41 -5.32
N LEU A 3 3.46 5.14 -5.10
CA LEU A 3 3.89 4.43 -3.89
C LEU A 3 5.17 3.67 -4.16
N TYR A 4 6.11 3.79 -3.23
CA TYR A 4 7.35 3.03 -3.24
C TYR A 4 7.32 2.02 -2.11
N GLU A 5 7.74 0.79 -2.39
CA GLU A 5 7.88 -0.25 -1.38
C GLU A 5 9.31 -0.22 -0.87
N CYS A 6 9.46 0.04 0.42
CA CYS A 6 10.76 0.17 1.07
C CYS A 6 10.99 -0.99 2.03
N GLY A 7 12.12 -1.67 1.89
CA GLY A 7 12.56 -2.69 2.83
C GLY A 7 13.48 -2.08 3.88
N ILE A 8 13.11 -2.22 5.14
CA ILE A 8 13.86 -1.68 6.29
C ILE A 8 14.44 -2.84 7.08
N ARG A 9 15.75 -2.85 7.22
CA ARG A 9 16.47 -3.91 7.95
C ARG A 9 17.04 -3.37 9.24
N TYR A 10 16.75 -4.08 10.34
CA TYR A 10 17.23 -3.70 11.67
C TYR A 10 17.31 -4.92 12.58
N GLU A 11 17.95 -4.77 13.74
CA GLU A 11 18.00 -5.81 14.75
C GLU A 11 16.80 -5.71 15.68
N ARG A 12 16.08 -6.80 15.81
CA ARG A 12 14.92 -6.90 16.69
C ARG A 12 15.25 -7.84 17.85
N THR A 13 14.96 -7.39 19.07
CA THR A 13 15.10 -8.23 20.25
C THR A 13 13.90 -9.16 20.35
N MET A 14 14.18 -10.45 20.36
CA MET A 14 13.16 -11.50 20.46
C MET A 14 12.76 -11.73 21.92
N PRO A 15 11.59 -12.38 22.19
CA PRO A 15 11.17 -12.67 23.56
C PRO A 15 12.16 -13.47 24.39
N ASN A 16 13.01 -14.28 23.74
CA ASN A 16 14.06 -15.05 24.41
C ASN A 16 15.32 -14.24 24.73
N GLY A 17 15.31 -12.91 24.48
CA GLY A 17 16.44 -12.02 24.69
C GLY A 17 17.49 -12.01 23.60
N MET A 18 17.35 -12.85 22.59
CA MET A 18 18.28 -12.88 21.46
C MET A 18 17.90 -11.82 20.42
N SER A 19 18.89 -11.24 19.75
CA SER A 19 18.68 -10.31 18.67
C SER A 19 18.66 -11.02 17.32
N LYS A 20 17.76 -10.62 16.45
CA LYS A 20 17.65 -11.15 15.09
C LYS A 20 17.50 -10.01 14.10
N LYS A 21 18.24 -10.10 12.99
CA LYS A 21 18.02 -9.15 11.88
C LYS A 21 16.74 -9.50 11.15
N VAL A 22 15.87 -8.49 10.99
CA VAL A 22 14.61 -8.63 10.27
C VAL A 22 14.54 -7.56 9.19
N THR A 23 13.80 -7.86 8.12
CA THR A 23 13.47 -6.89 7.08
C THR A 23 11.97 -6.73 7.03
N GLU A 24 11.51 -5.50 7.20
CA GLU A 24 10.08 -5.17 7.17
C GLU A 24 9.79 -4.27 5.98
N LEU A 25 8.62 -4.44 5.38
CA LEU A 25 8.21 -3.71 4.19
C LEU A 25 7.22 -2.61 4.55
N TYR A 26 7.43 -1.44 3.97
CA TYR A 26 6.57 -0.28 4.14
C TYR A 26 6.31 0.37 2.78
N LEU A 27 5.16 0.99 2.64
CA LEU A 27 4.85 1.81 1.47
C LEU A 27 4.95 3.27 1.86
N VAL A 28 5.51 4.06 0.96
CA VAL A 28 5.60 5.52 1.14
C VAL A 28 5.24 6.21 -0.16
N ASP A 29 4.44 7.28 -0.04
CA ASP A 29 4.09 8.14 -1.17
C ASP A 29 5.23 9.13 -1.39
N ALA A 30 5.81 9.13 -2.57
CA ALA A 30 6.95 9.97 -2.90
C ALA A 30 7.02 10.25 -4.39
N CYS A 31 7.78 11.29 -4.77
CA CYS A 31 7.95 11.68 -6.16
C CYS A 31 9.19 11.07 -6.82
N SER A 32 10.09 10.51 -6.02
CA SER A 32 11.35 9.94 -6.51
C SER A 32 11.88 8.91 -5.53
N PHE A 33 12.85 8.11 -5.97
CA PHE A 33 13.54 7.16 -5.09
C PHE A 33 14.25 7.88 -3.94
N ALA A 34 14.90 9.00 -4.21
CA ALA A 34 15.61 9.77 -3.18
C ALA A 34 14.63 10.30 -2.13
N GLU A 35 13.48 10.80 -2.55
CA GLU A 35 12.44 11.28 -1.63
C GLU A 35 11.87 10.12 -0.83
N ALA A 36 11.63 8.96 -1.46
CA ALA A 36 11.14 7.78 -0.76
C ALA A 36 12.10 7.35 0.35
N GLU A 37 13.40 7.32 0.06
CA GLU A 37 14.42 6.99 1.05
C GLU A 37 14.42 7.99 2.22
N GLY A 38 14.40 9.28 1.94
CA GLY A 38 14.38 10.32 2.96
C GLY A 38 13.12 10.25 3.83
N ARG A 39 11.97 10.05 3.20
CA ARG A 39 10.70 9.95 3.92
C ARG A 39 10.61 8.72 4.80
N ILE A 40 10.97 7.55 4.26
CA ILE A 40 10.89 6.32 5.07
C ILE A 40 11.88 6.36 6.23
N THR A 41 13.06 6.95 6.03
CA THR A 41 14.02 7.12 7.11
C THR A 41 13.43 7.94 8.25
N LYS A 42 12.80 9.05 7.95
CA LYS A 42 12.14 9.89 8.96
C LYS A 42 11.00 9.17 9.67
N GLU A 43 10.18 8.45 8.91
CA GLU A 43 9.03 7.74 9.48
C GLU A 43 9.45 6.63 10.43
N MET A 44 10.58 5.97 10.15
CA MET A 44 11.03 4.85 10.95
C MET A 44 11.85 5.24 12.19
N GLU A 45 12.43 6.43 12.22
CA GLU A 45 13.24 6.89 13.37
C GLU A 45 12.52 6.76 14.72
N PRO A 46 11.24 7.15 14.87
CA PRO A 46 10.54 7.02 16.14
C PRO A 46 10.27 5.57 16.57
N TYR A 47 10.27 4.63 15.65
CA TYR A 47 9.85 3.26 15.91
C TYR A 47 11.00 2.28 16.09
N ILE A 48 12.20 2.63 15.63
CA ILE A 48 13.36 1.75 15.69
C ILE A 48 14.40 2.34 16.63
N SER A 49 14.72 1.57 17.67
CA SER A 49 15.78 1.88 18.60
C SER A 49 17.09 1.35 18.01
N GLY A 50 18.05 2.22 17.78
CA GLY A 50 19.32 1.85 17.16
C GLY A 50 19.35 2.05 15.66
N ASP A 51 20.33 1.48 15.01
CA ASP A 51 20.56 1.66 13.58
C ASP A 51 19.64 0.80 12.73
N PHE A 52 19.29 1.31 11.59
CA PHE A 52 18.57 0.55 10.57
C PHE A 52 19.02 0.99 9.17
N ASP A 53 18.84 0.10 8.22
CA ASP A 53 19.18 0.35 6.82
C ASP A 53 17.96 0.27 5.92
N VAL A 54 17.89 1.17 4.94
CA VAL A 54 16.95 1.05 3.83
C VAL A 54 17.62 0.17 2.78
N VAL A 55 17.21 -1.10 2.71
CA VAL A 55 17.92 -2.09 1.86
C VAL A 55 17.31 -2.25 0.48
N THR A 56 16.03 -1.92 0.32
CA THR A 56 15.36 -1.95 -0.99
C THR A 56 14.38 -0.80 -1.12
N ILE A 57 14.27 -0.27 -2.32
CA ILE A 57 13.23 0.68 -2.70
C ILE A 57 12.76 0.28 -4.10
N LYS A 58 11.47 -0.02 -4.23
CA LYS A 58 10.85 -0.40 -5.50
C LYS A 58 9.66 0.49 -5.80
N ARG A 59 9.53 0.87 -7.07
CA ARG A 59 8.26 1.43 -7.53
C ARG A 59 7.19 0.36 -7.52
N THR A 60 6.00 0.75 -7.11
CA THR A 60 4.84 -0.11 -7.21
C THR A 60 3.94 0.36 -8.35
N ASN A 61 2.96 -0.47 -8.69
CA ASN A 61 1.95 -0.13 -9.68
C ASN A 61 0.57 0.05 -9.07
N TYR A 62 0.49 0.32 -7.77
CA TYR A 62 -0.77 0.61 -7.11
C TYR A 62 -1.32 1.95 -7.60
N SER A 63 -2.55 1.93 -8.10
CA SER A 63 -3.23 3.13 -8.57
C SER A 63 -4.10 3.78 -7.50
N GLU A 64 -4.53 3.01 -6.49
CA GLU A 64 -5.37 3.52 -5.40
C GLU A 64 -5.05 2.85 -4.07
N ILE A 65 -5.24 3.61 -3.00
CA ILE A 65 -5.24 3.13 -1.63
C ILE A 65 -6.70 3.05 -1.21
N VAL A 66 -7.15 1.85 -0.82
CA VAL A 66 -8.55 1.62 -0.47
C VAL A 66 -8.64 1.21 0.99
N GLU A 67 -9.36 1.98 1.77
CA GLU A 67 -9.60 1.68 3.18
C GLU A 67 -10.95 2.27 3.61
N ASN A 68 -11.60 1.63 4.59
CA ASN A 68 -12.89 2.09 5.10
C ASN A 68 -12.83 2.74 6.48
N GLY A 69 -11.63 2.91 7.04
CA GLY A 69 -11.44 3.53 8.35
C GLY A 69 -11.78 2.65 9.54
N ALA A 70 -12.02 1.36 9.33
CA ALA A 70 -12.33 0.45 10.43
C ALA A 70 -11.09 0.20 11.31
N ASP A 71 -11.26 0.25 12.64
CA ASP A 71 -10.17 0.06 13.59
C ASP A 71 -9.55 -1.33 13.53
N SER A 72 -10.34 -2.34 13.16
CA SER A 72 -9.87 -3.72 13.02
C SER A 72 -9.05 -3.97 11.76
N ALA A 73 -9.01 -3.01 10.83
CA ALA A 73 -8.24 -3.14 9.60
C ALA A 73 -6.76 -2.90 9.90
N ASP A 74 -5.99 -3.97 9.98
CA ASP A 74 -4.59 -3.95 10.36
C ASP A 74 -3.66 -4.64 9.37
N LYS A 75 -4.21 -5.12 8.25
CA LYS A 75 -3.43 -5.83 7.23
C LYS A 75 -3.58 -5.14 5.89
N TRP A 76 -2.60 -5.36 5.02
CA TRP A 76 -2.58 -4.80 3.68
C TRP A 76 -2.65 -5.90 2.63
N PHE A 77 -3.57 -5.74 1.68
CA PHE A 77 -3.84 -6.69 0.61
C PHE A 77 -3.58 -6.06 -0.74
N LYS A 78 -3.03 -6.83 -1.67
CA LYS A 78 -2.91 -6.43 -3.06
C LYS A 78 -4.10 -6.97 -3.83
N ALA A 79 -4.89 -6.09 -4.41
CA ALA A 79 -6.02 -6.46 -5.26
C ALA A 79 -5.66 -6.17 -6.71
N LYS A 80 -5.75 -7.20 -7.55
CA LYS A 80 -5.67 -7.03 -9.00
C LYS A 80 -7.09 -7.07 -9.54
N LEU A 81 -7.53 -5.96 -10.11
CA LEU A 81 -8.81 -5.87 -10.78
C LEU A 81 -8.59 -5.84 -12.29
N MET A 82 -9.51 -6.45 -13.02
CA MET A 82 -9.57 -6.28 -14.46
C MET A 82 -10.73 -5.33 -14.76
N PHE A 83 -10.42 -4.16 -15.26
CA PHE A 83 -11.43 -3.22 -15.74
C PHE A 83 -11.83 -3.64 -17.13
N VAL A 84 -13.15 -3.79 -17.34
CA VAL A 84 -13.71 -4.25 -18.61
C VAL A 84 -14.25 -3.03 -19.34
N THR A 85 -13.70 -2.74 -20.50
CA THR A 85 -14.18 -1.67 -21.37
C THR A 85 -14.54 -2.26 -22.72
N PHE A 86 -15.45 -1.57 -23.43
CA PHE A 86 -15.89 -1.98 -24.74
C PHE A 86 -15.35 -1.02 -25.79
N ASP A 87 -14.67 -1.58 -26.79
CA ASP A 87 -14.16 -0.79 -27.90
C ASP A 87 -15.23 -0.77 -29.01
N GLU A 88 -15.84 0.40 -29.21
CA GLU A 88 -16.91 0.56 -30.20
C GLU A 88 -16.42 0.32 -31.64
N LYS A 89 -15.16 0.61 -31.93
CA LYS A 89 -14.60 0.44 -33.27
C LYS A 89 -14.44 -1.02 -33.68
N THR A 90 -14.01 -1.85 -32.73
CA THR A 90 -13.75 -3.27 -32.98
C THR A 90 -14.84 -4.18 -32.47
N SER A 91 -15.81 -3.65 -31.73
CA SER A 91 -16.87 -4.41 -31.03
C SER A 91 -16.30 -5.47 -30.09
N LYS A 92 -15.12 -5.25 -29.54
CA LYS A 92 -14.44 -6.18 -28.65
C LYS A 92 -14.33 -5.61 -27.24
N GLU A 93 -14.40 -6.50 -26.26
CA GLU A 93 -14.08 -6.17 -24.90
C GLU A 93 -12.56 -6.02 -24.74
N LYS A 94 -12.16 -5.01 -23.97
CA LYS A 94 -10.78 -4.84 -23.51
C LYS A 94 -10.76 -4.97 -22.01
N LYS A 95 -9.77 -5.72 -21.51
CA LYS A 95 -9.54 -5.85 -20.07
C LYS A 95 -8.21 -5.18 -19.73
N GLN A 96 -8.24 -4.31 -18.74
CA GLN A 96 -7.04 -3.61 -18.27
C GLN A 96 -6.81 -3.98 -16.81
N ALA A 97 -5.61 -4.41 -16.50
CA ALA A 97 -5.23 -4.71 -15.10
C ALA A 97 -5.02 -3.41 -14.34
N VAL A 98 -5.64 -3.33 -13.16
CA VAL A 98 -5.50 -2.21 -12.23
C VAL A 98 -5.21 -2.78 -10.86
N TYR A 99 -4.31 -2.15 -10.12
CA TYR A 99 -3.88 -2.68 -8.82
C TYR A 99 -4.23 -1.71 -7.70
N PHE A 100 -4.88 -2.22 -6.66
CA PHE A 100 -5.19 -1.46 -5.45
C PHE A 100 -4.42 -2.03 -4.27
N ILE A 101 -4.00 -1.17 -3.37
CA ILE A 101 -3.55 -1.59 -2.04
C ILE A 101 -4.71 -1.36 -1.08
N VAL A 102 -5.11 -2.43 -0.38
CA VAL A 102 -6.36 -2.46 0.40
C VAL A 102 -6.04 -2.75 1.86
N LYS A 103 -6.52 -1.88 2.75
CA LYS A 103 -6.40 -2.10 4.18
C LYS A 103 -7.63 -2.84 4.70
N ALA A 104 -7.42 -3.98 5.34
CA ALA A 104 -8.51 -4.82 5.81
C ALA A 104 -8.06 -5.72 6.96
N SER A 105 -9.02 -6.36 7.62
CA SER A 105 -8.73 -7.25 8.75
C SER A 105 -8.36 -8.67 8.31
N ASP A 106 -8.93 -9.14 7.21
CA ASP A 106 -8.68 -10.46 6.64
C ASP A 106 -9.06 -10.45 5.15
N ILE A 107 -8.87 -11.58 4.48
CA ILE A 107 -9.12 -11.65 3.03
C ILE A 107 -10.59 -11.44 2.69
N ASN A 108 -11.51 -11.97 3.49
CA ASN A 108 -12.93 -11.78 3.25
C ASN A 108 -13.32 -10.32 3.42
N ASN A 109 -12.80 -9.66 4.44
CA ASN A 109 -13.01 -8.25 4.67
C ASN A 109 -12.40 -7.41 3.52
N ALA A 110 -11.23 -7.78 3.03
CA ALA A 110 -10.59 -7.10 1.90
C ALA A 110 -11.49 -7.17 0.65
N HIS A 111 -12.08 -8.30 0.38
CA HIS A 111 -13.03 -8.47 -0.72
C HIS A 111 -14.22 -7.50 -0.55
N THR A 112 -14.81 -7.48 0.63
CA THR A 112 -15.92 -6.58 0.94
C THR A 112 -15.54 -5.11 0.75
N VAL A 113 -14.36 -4.71 1.24
CA VAL A 113 -13.87 -3.34 1.13
C VAL A 113 -13.72 -2.94 -0.35
N VAL A 114 -13.16 -3.81 -1.17
CA VAL A 114 -13.02 -3.56 -2.61
C VAL A 114 -14.39 -3.42 -3.28
N VAL A 115 -15.30 -4.34 -3.01
CA VAL A 115 -16.65 -4.31 -3.61
C VAL A 115 -17.38 -3.02 -3.23
N GLN A 116 -17.30 -2.62 -1.96
CA GLN A 116 -17.93 -1.37 -1.51
C GLN A 116 -17.29 -0.14 -2.17
N HIS A 117 -15.97 -0.14 -2.31
CA HIS A 117 -15.26 0.95 -2.98
C HIS A 117 -15.71 1.08 -4.45
N MET A 118 -15.91 -0.04 -5.13
CA MET A 118 -16.29 -0.06 -6.54
C MET A 118 -17.77 0.27 -6.78
N LYS A 119 -18.61 0.29 -5.75
CA LYS A 119 -20.04 0.64 -5.91
C LYS A 119 -20.26 2.04 -6.46
N THR A 120 -19.33 2.95 -6.20
CA THR A 120 -19.42 4.34 -6.69
C THR A 120 -18.86 4.50 -8.10
N SER A 121 -18.25 3.45 -8.63
CA SER A 121 -17.68 3.44 -9.97
C SER A 121 -18.69 2.91 -10.99
N PHE A 122 -18.67 3.48 -12.18
CA PHE A 122 -19.49 3.00 -13.30
C PHE A 122 -18.72 2.03 -14.21
N VAL A 123 -17.51 1.66 -13.83
CA VAL A 123 -16.66 0.74 -14.59
C VAL A 123 -17.03 -0.70 -14.25
N ASP A 124 -17.23 -1.51 -15.29
CA ASP A 124 -17.36 -2.95 -15.09
C ASP A 124 -15.99 -3.52 -14.70
N TYR A 125 -15.97 -4.43 -13.73
CA TYR A 125 -14.72 -4.96 -13.23
C TYR A 125 -14.86 -6.40 -12.77
N GLU A 126 -13.74 -7.09 -12.73
CA GLU A 126 -13.58 -8.41 -12.13
C GLU A 126 -12.44 -8.33 -11.13
N ILE A 127 -12.56 -8.99 -9.99
CA ILE A 127 -11.43 -9.16 -9.05
C ILE A 127 -10.67 -10.40 -9.51
N ALA A 128 -9.50 -10.19 -10.08
CA ALA A 128 -8.69 -11.29 -10.60
C ALA A 128 -7.90 -11.99 -9.50
N THR A 129 -7.27 -11.22 -8.61
CA THR A 129 -6.54 -11.75 -7.46
C THR A 129 -6.70 -10.84 -6.26
N LEU A 130 -6.55 -11.43 -5.08
CA LEU A 130 -6.59 -10.70 -3.81
C LEU A 130 -5.65 -11.43 -2.85
N ASP A 131 -4.51 -10.81 -2.56
CA ASP A 131 -3.44 -11.45 -1.79
C ASP A 131 -3.04 -10.60 -0.59
N GLU A 132 -2.84 -11.26 0.55
CA GLU A 132 -2.27 -10.59 1.70
C GLU A 132 -0.79 -10.30 1.43
N THR A 133 -0.36 -9.09 1.74
CA THR A 133 1.03 -8.67 1.60
C THR A 133 1.75 -8.74 2.94
N LYS A 134 3.07 -8.56 2.91
CA LYS A 134 3.87 -8.43 4.13
C LYS A 134 4.10 -6.96 4.51
N ILE A 135 3.38 -6.05 3.87
CA ILE A 135 3.51 -4.62 4.15
C ILE A 135 3.01 -4.34 5.56
N MET A 136 3.86 -3.69 6.35
CA MET A 136 3.56 -3.36 7.74
C MET A 136 2.72 -2.11 7.87
N ASP A 137 3.01 -1.09 7.06
CA ASP A 137 2.27 0.16 7.09
C ASP A 137 2.51 0.97 5.81
N LEU A 138 1.70 2.01 5.64
CA LEU A 138 1.73 2.90 4.50
C LEU A 138 1.73 4.35 4.99
N PHE A 139 2.69 5.13 4.51
CA PHE A 139 2.84 6.54 4.89
C PHE A 139 2.48 7.42 3.69
N ARG A 140 1.37 8.13 3.82
CA ARG A 140 0.91 9.08 2.80
C ARG A 140 1.62 10.42 2.95
N TYR A 141 1.61 11.19 1.86
CA TYR A 141 1.95 12.60 1.97
C TYR A 141 1.01 13.26 2.96
N GLU A 142 1.60 13.95 3.96
CA GLU A 142 0.82 14.80 4.82
C GLU A 142 0.56 16.11 4.09
N VAL A 143 -0.69 16.34 3.75
CA VAL A 143 -1.10 17.67 3.30
C VAL A 143 -1.15 18.55 4.54
N ASN A 144 -0.28 19.56 4.59
CA ASN A 144 -0.28 20.50 5.70
C ASN A 144 -1.50 21.41 5.61
N THR A 145 -2.62 20.94 6.15
CA THR A 145 -3.88 21.69 6.13
C THR A 145 -3.90 22.85 7.12
N THR A 146 -2.95 22.88 8.06
CA THR A 146 -2.90 23.94 9.07
C THR A 146 -2.50 25.29 8.47
N SER A 147 -1.81 25.30 7.35
CA SER A 147 -1.45 26.55 6.65
C SER A 147 -2.65 27.29 6.08
N SER A 148 -3.78 26.60 5.89
CA SER A 148 -4.99 27.21 5.34
C SER A 148 -5.75 28.04 6.36
N ASN A 149 -5.39 27.97 7.63
CA ASN A 149 -6.06 28.65 8.73
C ASN A 149 -5.31 29.90 9.18
N GLY A 150 -4.43 30.37 8.34
CA GLY A 150 -3.68 31.59 8.61
C GLY A 150 -4.59 32.80 8.78
#